data_f229576e3b62afdcdaf00f4e36881c6a
#
_entry.id   f229576e3b62afdcdaf00f4e36881c6a
#
_cell.length_a   1.000
_cell.length_b   1.000
_cell.length_c   1.000
_cell.angle_alpha   90.00
_cell.angle_beta   90.00
_cell.angle_gamma   90.00
#
_symmetry.space_group_name_H-M   'P 1'
#
loop_
_entity.id
_entity.type
_entity.pdbx_description
1 polymer ?
#
loop_
_entity_poly.entity_id
_entity_poly.type
_entity_poly.pdbx_seq_one_letter_code
_entity_poly.pdbx_strand_id
1 'polypeptide(L)'
;KSGATLAAVFGASIIGGLFQIVLGFFIPQIRKYIPPLVSGVVVMTIGFTLLPVGIKYSAGCGAFPAPFCKAGFGSLSNWGMAILVIIVTLLIRRYGKGMWSAASIFFGLVVGYILAFPLGMVNSKALAKIGSAKWFGFPDQHFGLDFTSPAAVALIGLMVIMAFITTIETVGDISGITMGGA
;
A
#
# COMPACT_ATOMS: atom_id res chain seq x y z
N LYS A 1 16.87 20.74 2.37
CA LYS A 1 16.34 20.10 3.62
C LYS A 1 15.54 18.79 3.33
N SER A 2 14.93 18.63 2.16
CA SER A 2 14.15 17.41 1.82
C SER A 2 15.02 16.17 1.54
N GLY A 3 16.22 16.34 1.03
CA GLY A 3 17.13 15.23 0.73
C GLY A 3 17.67 14.53 1.99
N ALA A 4 17.96 15.28 3.03
CA ALA A 4 18.43 14.72 4.30
C ALA A 4 17.37 13.88 5.02
N THR A 5 16.08 14.27 4.93
CA THR A 5 14.97 13.50 5.47
C THR A 5 14.73 12.20 4.71
N LEU A 6 14.86 12.21 3.38
CA LEU A 6 14.73 10.98 2.57
C LEU A 6 15.86 9.99 2.87
N ALA A 7 17.11 10.47 2.97
CA ALA A 7 18.26 9.65 3.32
C ALA A 7 18.08 9.00 4.71
N ALA A 8 17.56 9.74 5.70
CA ALA A 8 17.27 9.21 7.04
C ALA A 8 16.16 8.15 7.02
N VAL A 9 15.13 8.32 6.19
CA VAL A 9 14.06 7.33 6.02
C VAL A 9 14.60 6.04 5.40
N PHE A 10 15.45 6.13 4.36
CA PHE A 10 16.06 4.95 3.76
C PHE A 10 17.00 4.23 4.74
N GLY A 11 17.82 4.99 5.49
CA GLY A 11 18.68 4.40 6.53
C GLY A 11 17.87 3.70 7.63
N ALA A 12 16.81 4.33 8.14
CA ALA A 12 15.93 3.74 9.13
C ALA A 12 15.20 2.49 8.60
N SER A 13 14.82 2.47 7.31
CA SER A 13 14.19 1.31 6.68
C SER A 13 15.12 0.09 6.61
N ILE A 14 16.43 0.30 6.42
CA ILE A 14 17.42 -0.80 6.46
C ILE A 14 17.46 -1.42 7.84
N ILE A 15 17.47 -0.61 8.89
CA ILE A 15 17.46 -1.10 10.28
C ILE A 15 16.17 -1.87 10.57
N GLY A 16 15.01 -1.32 10.14
CA GLY A 16 13.74 -2.01 10.23
C GLY A 16 13.73 -3.37 9.51
N GLY A 17 14.30 -3.41 8.29
CA GLY A 17 14.44 -4.64 7.51
C GLY A 17 15.35 -5.68 8.17
N LEU A 18 16.49 -5.27 8.72
CA LEU A 18 17.37 -6.15 9.48
C LEU A 18 16.67 -6.71 10.73
N PHE A 19 15.94 -5.87 11.44
CA PHE A 19 15.14 -6.28 12.57
C PHE A 19 14.05 -7.28 12.17
N GLN A 20 13.41 -7.09 11.01
CA GLN A 20 12.41 -8.01 10.48
C GLN A 20 13.00 -9.38 10.10
N ILE A 21 14.24 -9.42 9.60
CA ILE A 21 14.96 -10.68 9.35
C ILE A 21 15.17 -11.43 10.66
N VAL A 22 15.61 -10.74 11.71
CA VAL A 22 15.80 -11.34 13.05
C VAL A 22 14.46 -11.85 13.58
N LEU A 23 13.38 -11.08 13.48
CA LEU A 23 12.04 -11.52 13.87
C LEU A 23 11.61 -12.77 13.10
N GLY A 24 12.00 -12.89 11.81
CA GLY A 24 11.69 -14.03 10.97
C GLY A 24 12.13 -15.37 11.60
N PHE A 25 13.28 -15.41 12.25
CA PHE A 25 13.75 -16.61 12.95
C PHE A 25 12.91 -16.96 14.18
N PHE A 26 12.25 -15.97 14.79
CA PHE A 26 11.40 -16.16 15.98
C PHE A 26 9.92 -16.38 15.65
N ILE A 27 9.52 -16.23 14.36
CA ILE A 27 8.11 -16.42 13.94
C ILE A 27 7.52 -17.75 14.41
N PRO A 28 8.21 -18.93 14.29
CA PRO A 28 7.62 -20.20 14.71
C PRO A 28 7.27 -20.22 16.20
N GLN A 29 8.06 -19.56 17.04
CA GLN A 29 7.80 -19.45 18.49
C GLN A 29 6.65 -18.47 18.76
N ILE A 30 6.65 -17.33 18.08
CA ILE A 30 5.65 -16.27 18.25
C ILE A 30 4.27 -16.75 17.77
N ARG A 31 4.19 -17.46 16.66
CA ARG A 31 2.95 -17.99 16.09
C ARG A 31 2.19 -18.89 17.06
N LYS A 32 2.90 -19.60 17.95
CA LYS A 32 2.27 -20.45 18.97
C LYS A 32 1.45 -19.64 19.98
N TYR A 33 1.81 -18.38 20.20
CA TYR A 33 1.15 -17.50 21.17
C TYR A 33 0.13 -16.55 20.54
N ILE A 34 0.11 -16.43 19.19
CA ILE A 34 -0.83 -15.57 18.48
C ILE A 34 -2.01 -16.43 17.99
N PRO A 35 -3.16 -16.41 18.70
CA PRO A 35 -4.34 -17.09 18.21
C PRO A 35 -4.84 -16.46 16.90
N PRO A 36 -5.48 -17.23 16.00
CA PRO A 36 -6.02 -16.72 14.73
C PRO A 36 -6.98 -15.54 14.89
N LEU A 37 -7.66 -15.45 16.03
CA LEU A 37 -8.53 -14.33 16.38
C LEU A 37 -7.79 -13.00 16.39
N VAL A 38 -6.58 -12.96 16.97
CA VAL A 38 -5.77 -11.73 17.04
C VAL A 38 -5.38 -11.27 15.64
N SER A 39 -4.97 -12.19 14.77
CA SER A 39 -4.66 -11.88 13.38
C SER A 39 -5.87 -11.31 12.64
N GLY A 40 -7.05 -11.90 12.82
CA GLY A 40 -8.30 -11.40 12.23
C GLY A 40 -8.65 -9.98 12.68
N VAL A 41 -8.48 -9.68 13.97
CA VAL A 41 -8.72 -8.34 14.52
C VAL A 41 -7.73 -7.33 13.96
N VAL A 42 -6.44 -7.68 13.83
CA VAL A 42 -5.42 -6.81 13.24
C VAL A 42 -5.76 -6.46 11.80
N VAL A 43 -6.04 -7.46 10.94
CA VAL A 43 -6.42 -7.24 9.54
C VAL A 43 -7.69 -6.40 9.42
N MET A 44 -8.68 -6.66 10.26
CA MET A 44 -9.92 -5.87 10.30
C MET A 44 -9.66 -4.40 10.67
N THR A 45 -8.81 -4.16 11.68
CA THR A 45 -8.43 -2.81 12.11
C THR A 45 -7.70 -2.06 11.01
N ILE A 46 -6.77 -2.72 10.29
CA ILE A 46 -6.08 -2.15 9.13
C ILE A 46 -7.10 -1.77 8.05
N GLY A 47 -8.04 -2.67 7.74
CA GLY A 47 -9.12 -2.38 6.80
C GLY A 47 -9.91 -1.11 7.17
N PHE A 48 -10.28 -0.95 8.42
CA PHE A 48 -10.99 0.24 8.90
C PHE A 48 -10.13 1.51 8.84
N THR A 49 -8.86 1.44 9.15
CA THR A 49 -7.95 2.61 9.06
C THR A 49 -7.68 3.04 7.61
N LEU A 50 -7.70 2.12 6.66
CA LEU A 50 -7.55 2.42 5.24
C LEU A 50 -8.83 2.93 4.57
N LEU A 51 -9.99 2.71 5.18
CA LEU A 51 -11.29 3.13 4.62
C LEU A 51 -11.37 4.65 4.36
N PRO A 52 -10.98 5.55 5.27
CA PRO A 52 -10.95 7.00 5.00
C PRO A 52 -9.99 7.38 3.86
N VAL A 53 -8.88 6.64 3.72
CA VAL A 53 -7.92 6.85 2.64
C VAL A 53 -8.55 6.45 1.30
N GLY A 54 -9.19 5.30 1.25
CA GLY A 54 -9.93 4.82 0.07
C GLY A 54 -11.02 5.80 -0.37
N ILE A 55 -11.79 6.35 0.58
CA ILE A 55 -12.81 7.37 0.30
C ILE A 55 -12.20 8.62 -0.30
N LYS A 56 -11.07 9.10 0.23
CA LYS A 56 -10.38 10.28 -0.31
C LYS A 56 -9.88 10.03 -1.73
N TYR A 57 -9.32 8.88 -2.01
CA TYR A 57 -8.90 8.49 -3.37
C TYR A 57 -10.07 8.41 -4.33
N SER A 58 -11.17 7.79 -3.93
CA SER A 58 -12.40 7.69 -4.71
C SER A 58 -12.99 9.06 -5.02
N ALA A 59 -12.86 10.02 -4.11
CA ALA A 59 -13.29 11.40 -4.32
C ALA A 59 -12.36 12.22 -5.22
N GLY A 60 -11.23 11.66 -5.67
CA GLY A 60 -10.28 12.34 -6.56
C GLY A 60 -9.14 13.09 -5.85
N CYS A 61 -8.90 12.81 -4.58
CA CYS A 61 -7.77 13.34 -3.84
C CYS A 61 -6.63 12.31 -3.80
N GLY A 62 -5.40 12.73 -4.16
CA GLY A 62 -4.23 11.87 -4.04
C GLY A 62 -3.83 11.61 -2.58
N ALA A 63 -2.88 10.70 -2.39
CA ALA A 63 -2.45 10.16 -1.08
C ALA A 63 -1.88 11.19 -0.09
N PHE A 64 -1.51 12.38 -0.52
CA PHE A 64 -0.81 13.37 0.31
C PHE A 64 -1.53 14.73 0.37
N PRO A 65 -1.15 15.59 1.38
CA PRO A 65 -1.98 16.67 1.87
C PRO A 65 -2.44 17.65 0.79
N ALA A 66 -3.46 18.36 1.11
CA ALA A 66 -4.27 19.35 0.39
C ALA A 66 -3.84 19.92 -1.00
N PRO A 67 -2.56 20.12 -1.38
CA PRO A 67 -2.23 20.64 -2.70
C PRO A 67 -2.46 19.63 -3.85
N PHE A 68 -2.68 18.36 -3.55
CA PHE A 68 -2.89 17.31 -4.56
C PHE A 68 -4.36 16.96 -4.79
N CYS A 69 -5.28 17.52 -4.03
CA CYS A 69 -6.69 17.44 -4.33
C CYS A 69 -6.98 18.41 -5.48
N LYS A 70 -7.19 17.88 -6.68
CA LYS A 70 -7.53 18.68 -7.87
C LYS A 70 -8.88 19.39 -7.68
N ALA A 71 -9.04 20.50 -8.39
CA ALA A 71 -10.36 21.10 -8.60
C ALA A 71 -11.31 20.00 -9.13
N GLY A 72 -12.38 19.72 -8.38
CA GLY A 72 -13.28 18.59 -8.65
C GLY A 72 -13.26 17.47 -7.61
N PHE A 73 -12.62 17.68 -6.45
CA PHE A 73 -12.75 16.78 -5.30
C PHE A 73 -14.23 16.56 -4.96
N GLY A 74 -14.62 15.30 -4.86
CA GLY A 74 -16.01 14.91 -4.61
C GLY A 74 -16.95 15.02 -5.82
N SER A 75 -16.41 15.24 -7.04
CA SER A 75 -17.25 15.30 -8.24
C SER A 75 -17.99 13.97 -8.48
N LEU A 76 -19.19 14.06 -9.02
CA LEU A 76 -20.01 12.90 -9.37
C LEU A 76 -19.29 11.96 -10.36
N SER A 77 -18.45 12.51 -11.21
CA SER A 77 -17.63 11.75 -12.16
C SER A 77 -16.61 10.85 -11.44
N ASN A 78 -15.92 11.37 -10.40
CA ASN A 78 -14.97 10.58 -9.62
C ASN A 78 -15.67 9.45 -8.85
N TRP A 79 -16.80 9.76 -8.21
CA TRP A 79 -17.61 8.77 -7.49
C TRP A 79 -18.21 7.73 -8.44
N GLY A 80 -18.72 8.15 -9.60
CA GLY A 80 -19.24 7.24 -10.61
C GLY A 80 -18.18 6.24 -11.09
N MET A 81 -16.96 6.72 -11.33
CA MET A 81 -15.83 5.86 -11.73
C MET A 81 -15.43 4.90 -10.61
N ALA A 82 -15.35 5.37 -9.37
CA ALA A 82 -15.02 4.52 -8.22
C ALA A 82 -16.05 3.40 -8.03
N ILE A 83 -17.35 3.73 -8.06
CA ILE A 83 -18.43 2.76 -7.93
C ILE A 83 -18.39 1.75 -9.07
N LEU A 84 -18.16 2.20 -10.31
CA LEU A 84 -18.05 1.32 -11.47
C LEU A 84 -16.90 0.33 -11.31
N VAL A 85 -15.71 0.78 -10.91
CA VAL A 85 -14.56 -0.11 -10.69
C VAL A 85 -14.84 -1.12 -9.57
N ILE A 86 -15.49 -0.70 -8.48
CA ILE A 86 -15.89 -1.60 -7.40
C ILE A 86 -16.87 -2.66 -7.92
N ILE A 87 -17.89 -2.27 -8.66
CA ILE A 87 -18.88 -3.20 -9.22
C ILE A 87 -18.19 -4.20 -10.15
N VAL A 88 -17.35 -3.75 -11.06
CA VAL A 88 -16.61 -4.62 -11.99
C VAL A 88 -15.74 -5.62 -11.22
N THR A 89 -14.99 -5.14 -10.22
CA THR A 89 -14.15 -5.99 -9.38
C THR A 89 -14.98 -7.07 -8.65
N LEU A 90 -16.12 -6.67 -8.08
CA LEU A 90 -17.01 -7.60 -7.38
C LEU A 90 -17.65 -8.61 -8.33
N LEU A 91 -18.04 -8.20 -9.54
CA LEU A 91 -18.59 -9.11 -10.55
C LEU A 91 -17.55 -10.13 -11.00
N ILE A 92 -16.32 -9.70 -11.29
CA ILE A 92 -15.22 -10.60 -11.66
C ILE A 92 -14.92 -11.57 -10.51
N ARG A 93 -14.90 -11.08 -9.27
CA ARG A 93 -14.66 -11.91 -8.09
C ARG A 93 -15.78 -12.94 -7.88
N ARG A 94 -17.04 -12.56 -8.14
CA ARG A 94 -18.21 -13.42 -7.92
C ARG A 94 -18.38 -14.48 -8.99
N TYR A 95 -18.16 -14.11 -10.26
CA TYR A 95 -18.40 -14.99 -11.41
C TYR A 95 -17.12 -15.59 -11.97
N GLY A 96 -15.95 -15.00 -11.69
CA GLY A 96 -14.67 -15.54 -12.10
C GLY A 96 -14.34 -16.84 -11.36
N LYS A 97 -13.73 -17.78 -12.07
CA LYS A 97 -13.24 -19.05 -11.52
C LYS A 97 -11.72 -19.08 -11.49
N GLY A 98 -11.14 -19.67 -10.45
CA GLY A 98 -9.71 -19.86 -10.33
C GLY A 98 -8.93 -18.55 -10.37
N MET A 99 -7.94 -18.43 -11.25
CA MET A 99 -7.04 -17.30 -11.36
C MET A 99 -7.74 -15.95 -11.68
N TRP A 100 -8.88 -15.96 -12.37
CA TRP A 100 -9.67 -14.78 -12.68
C TRP A 100 -10.26 -14.14 -11.43
N SER A 101 -10.75 -14.94 -10.52
CA SER A 101 -11.27 -14.46 -9.23
C SER A 101 -10.15 -13.88 -8.36
N ALA A 102 -8.98 -14.53 -8.33
CA ALA A 102 -7.82 -14.03 -7.58
C ALA A 102 -7.28 -12.70 -8.15
N ALA A 103 -7.27 -12.54 -9.47
CA ALA A 103 -6.81 -11.34 -10.15
C ALA A 103 -7.91 -10.28 -10.36
N SER A 104 -9.07 -10.39 -9.70
CA SER A 104 -10.22 -9.50 -9.89
C SER A 104 -9.89 -8.02 -9.70
N ILE A 105 -9.03 -7.70 -8.73
CA ILE A 105 -8.59 -6.33 -8.45
C ILE A 105 -7.78 -5.78 -9.63
N PHE A 106 -6.88 -6.59 -10.21
CA PHE A 106 -6.09 -6.21 -11.38
C PHE A 106 -6.98 -5.91 -12.58
N PHE A 107 -7.95 -6.77 -12.88
CA PHE A 107 -8.89 -6.54 -13.97
C PHE A 107 -9.78 -5.32 -13.72
N GLY A 108 -10.24 -5.11 -12.50
CA GLY A 108 -10.96 -3.90 -12.11
C GLY A 108 -10.15 -2.63 -12.36
N LEU A 109 -8.87 -2.65 -12.04
CA LEU A 109 -7.95 -1.54 -12.29
C LEU A 109 -7.75 -1.29 -13.79
N VAL A 110 -7.55 -2.34 -14.59
CA VAL A 110 -7.39 -2.24 -16.05
C VAL A 110 -8.65 -1.64 -16.69
N VAL A 111 -9.84 -2.14 -16.34
CA VAL A 111 -11.11 -1.61 -16.83
C VAL A 111 -11.29 -0.15 -16.39
N GLY A 112 -10.97 0.18 -15.14
CA GLY A 112 -11.00 1.55 -14.66
C GLY A 112 -10.09 2.49 -15.44
N TYR A 113 -8.89 2.06 -15.79
CA TYR A 113 -7.97 2.84 -16.63
C TYR A 113 -8.47 3.04 -18.06
N ILE A 114 -8.99 1.98 -18.68
CA ILE A 114 -9.55 2.04 -20.04
C ILE A 114 -10.70 3.04 -20.10
N LEU A 115 -11.56 3.06 -19.08
CA LEU A 115 -12.69 3.99 -19.03
C LEU A 115 -12.29 5.42 -18.62
N ALA A 116 -11.27 5.57 -17.79
CA ALA A 116 -10.76 6.87 -17.37
C ALA A 116 -10.10 7.65 -18.51
N PHE A 117 -9.57 6.94 -19.53
CA PHE A 117 -8.88 7.56 -20.66
C PHE A 117 -9.80 8.45 -21.51
N PRO A 118 -10.95 7.95 -22.02
CA PRO A 118 -11.87 8.77 -22.83
C PRO A 118 -12.58 9.85 -22.00
N LEU A 119 -12.70 9.68 -20.68
CA LEU A 119 -13.28 10.67 -19.76
C LEU A 119 -12.30 11.81 -19.43
N GLY A 120 -11.09 11.81 -19.97
CA GLY A 120 -10.08 12.84 -19.73
C GLY A 120 -9.58 12.90 -18.27
N MET A 121 -9.85 11.86 -17.47
CA MET A 121 -9.42 11.80 -16.08
C MET A 121 -7.93 11.47 -15.93
N VAL A 122 -7.31 10.93 -16.99
CA VAL A 122 -5.89 10.58 -17.04
C VAL A 122 -5.06 11.80 -17.42
N ASN A 123 -4.03 12.09 -16.66
CA ASN A 123 -3.14 13.20 -16.94
C ASN A 123 -2.17 12.84 -18.07
N SER A 124 -2.43 13.37 -19.27
CA SER A 124 -1.61 13.15 -20.47
C SER A 124 -0.14 13.58 -20.29
N LYS A 125 0.11 14.63 -19.47
CA LYS A 125 1.47 15.07 -19.15
C LYS A 125 2.24 14.04 -18.33
N ALA A 126 1.55 13.27 -17.50
CA ALA A 126 2.16 12.18 -16.74
C ALA A 126 2.50 10.99 -17.65
N LEU A 127 1.62 10.69 -18.63
CA LEU A 127 1.89 9.66 -19.64
C LEU A 127 3.12 10.01 -20.50
N ALA A 128 3.24 11.27 -20.94
CA ALA A 128 4.40 11.72 -21.71
C ALA A 128 5.73 11.54 -20.96
N LYS A 129 5.71 11.69 -19.62
CA LYS A 129 6.90 11.43 -18.79
C LYS A 129 7.30 9.96 -18.73
N ILE A 130 6.37 9.03 -18.92
CA ILE A 130 6.68 7.59 -18.98
C ILE A 130 7.55 7.28 -20.21
N GLY A 131 7.26 7.92 -21.36
CA GLY A 131 8.05 7.75 -22.58
C GLY A 131 9.48 8.30 -22.49
N SER A 132 9.73 9.27 -21.61
CA SER A 132 11.04 9.85 -21.34
C SER A 132 11.77 9.24 -20.14
N ALA A 133 11.11 8.35 -19.40
CA ALA A 133 11.71 7.70 -18.24
C ALA A 133 12.72 6.62 -18.69
N LYS A 134 13.83 6.53 -17.96
CA LYS A 134 14.79 5.45 -18.15
C LYS A 134 14.16 4.12 -17.75
N TRP A 135 14.22 3.11 -18.63
CA TRP A 135 13.69 1.77 -18.35
C TRP A 135 14.43 1.06 -17.21
N PHE A 136 15.70 1.36 -17.07
CA PHE A 136 16.54 0.88 -16.00
C PHE A 136 17.28 2.04 -15.37
N GLY A 137 17.13 2.22 -14.08
CA GLY A 137 17.86 3.20 -13.30
C GLY A 137 18.17 2.59 -11.94
N PHE A 138 19.42 2.70 -11.50
CA PHE A 138 19.73 2.43 -10.10
C PHE A 138 19.19 3.60 -9.29
N PRO A 139 18.46 3.34 -8.18
CA PRO A 139 18.05 4.42 -7.30
C PRO A 139 19.30 5.13 -6.75
N ASP A 140 19.31 6.46 -6.80
CA ASP A 140 20.36 7.26 -6.16
C ASP A 140 20.33 6.97 -4.66
N GLN A 141 21.32 6.19 -4.23
CA GLN A 141 21.37 5.66 -2.88
C GLN A 141 22.04 6.69 -1.95
N HIS A 142 21.27 7.61 -1.47
CA HIS A 142 21.69 8.46 -0.37
C HIS A 142 21.25 7.81 0.95
N PHE A 143 22.04 6.84 1.42
CA PHE A 143 21.84 6.26 2.73
C PHE A 143 22.46 7.18 3.81
N GLY A 144 21.63 7.87 4.54
CA GLY A 144 22.03 8.65 5.69
C GLY A 144 21.64 7.96 6.98
N LEU A 145 22.54 7.16 7.57
CA LEU A 145 22.39 6.68 8.93
C LEU A 145 22.92 7.77 9.87
N ASP A 146 22.03 8.67 10.26
CA ASP A 146 22.34 9.72 11.22
C ASP A 146 21.74 9.35 12.58
N PHE A 147 22.60 8.87 13.47
CA PHE A 147 22.20 8.52 14.84
C PHE A 147 22.27 9.71 15.80
N THR A 148 22.73 10.87 15.32
CA THR A 148 22.98 12.03 16.16
C THR A 148 21.74 12.93 16.27
N SER A 149 20.85 12.92 15.30
CA SER A 149 19.65 13.73 15.34
C SER A 149 18.50 13.00 16.05
N PRO A 150 17.81 13.66 17.02
CA PRO A 150 16.67 13.05 17.72
C PRO A 150 15.55 12.59 16.76
N ALA A 151 15.39 13.28 15.63
CA ALA A 151 14.42 12.92 14.61
C ALA A 151 14.78 11.62 13.88
N ALA A 152 16.06 11.37 13.61
CA ALA A 152 16.50 10.13 12.97
C ALA A 152 16.36 8.93 13.92
N VAL A 153 16.66 9.09 15.20
CA VAL A 153 16.45 8.06 16.23
C VAL A 153 14.96 7.73 16.35
N ALA A 154 14.09 8.73 16.36
CA ALA A 154 12.65 8.52 16.37
C ALA A 154 12.15 7.76 15.12
N LEU A 155 12.71 8.05 13.93
CA LEU A 155 12.39 7.32 12.69
C LEU A 155 12.84 5.87 12.76
N ILE A 156 14.01 5.59 13.31
CA ILE A 156 14.49 4.21 13.53
C ILE A 156 13.53 3.46 14.44
N GLY A 157 13.16 4.05 15.57
CA GLY A 157 12.18 3.47 16.49
C GLY A 157 10.84 3.18 15.80
N LEU A 158 10.35 4.12 14.99
CA LEU A 158 9.14 3.95 14.22
C LEU A 158 9.25 2.78 13.23
N MET A 159 10.37 2.66 12.50
CA MET A 159 10.59 1.59 11.54
C MET A 159 10.68 0.21 12.21
N VAL A 160 11.28 0.12 13.39
CA VAL A 160 11.31 -1.11 14.20
C VAL A 160 9.89 -1.52 14.63
N ILE A 161 9.08 -0.57 15.10
CA ILE A 161 7.68 -0.83 15.45
C ILE A 161 6.89 -1.27 14.22
N MET A 162 7.06 -0.59 13.09
CA MET A 162 6.42 -0.96 11.84
C MET A 162 6.82 -2.36 11.38
N ALA A 163 8.10 -2.73 11.47
CA ALA A 163 8.59 -4.06 11.15
C ALA A 163 7.92 -5.14 12.02
N PHE A 164 7.72 -4.86 13.32
CA PHE A 164 7.03 -5.77 14.22
C PHE A 164 5.54 -5.94 13.83
N ILE A 165 4.84 -4.83 13.56
CA ILE A 165 3.43 -4.85 13.15
C ILE A 165 3.28 -5.61 11.83
N THR A 166 4.12 -5.34 10.82
CA THR A 166 4.10 -6.01 9.51
C THR A 166 4.37 -7.51 9.63
N THR A 167 5.24 -7.91 10.58
CA THR A 167 5.49 -9.33 10.85
C THR A 167 4.23 -10.03 11.37
N ILE A 168 3.52 -9.41 12.31
CA ILE A 168 2.25 -9.95 12.85
C ILE A 168 1.19 -10.02 11.75
N GLU A 169 1.08 -8.98 10.92
CA GLU A 169 0.18 -8.91 9.77
C GLU A 169 0.45 -10.07 8.79
N THR A 170 1.70 -10.26 8.39
CA THR A 170 2.11 -11.33 7.46
C THR A 170 1.76 -12.72 8.03
N VAL A 171 2.00 -12.95 9.31
CA VAL A 171 1.59 -14.20 9.98
C VAL A 171 0.08 -14.38 9.95
N GLY A 172 -0.67 -13.28 10.14
CA GLY A 172 -2.13 -13.27 10.06
C GLY A 172 -2.65 -13.63 8.68
N ASP A 173 -2.11 -12.99 7.65
CA ASP A 173 -2.49 -13.21 6.25
C ASP A 173 -2.22 -14.64 5.80
N ILE A 174 -1.00 -15.15 6.08
CA ILE A 174 -0.65 -16.53 5.75
C ILE A 174 -1.55 -17.52 6.50
N SER A 175 -1.85 -17.27 7.78
CA SER A 175 -2.75 -18.12 8.56
C SER A 175 -4.18 -18.08 8.01
N GLY A 176 -4.65 -16.91 7.60
CA GLY A 176 -5.97 -16.73 6.96
C GLY A 176 -6.09 -17.49 5.64
N ILE A 177 -5.07 -17.42 4.79
CA ILE A 177 -5.02 -18.14 3.51
C ILE A 177 -4.99 -19.65 3.73
N THR A 178 -4.17 -20.14 4.65
CA THR A 178 -4.04 -21.58 4.91
C THR A 178 -5.29 -22.19 5.53
N MET A 179 -6.01 -21.45 6.39
CA MET A 179 -7.25 -21.92 6.99
C MET A 179 -8.46 -21.75 6.07
N GLY A 180 -8.46 -20.75 5.22
CA GLY A 180 -9.54 -20.50 4.26
C GLY A 180 -9.45 -21.32 2.98
N GLY A 181 -8.32 -21.97 2.71
CA GLY A 181 -8.07 -22.83 1.56
C GLY A 181 -8.17 -24.34 1.85
N ALA A 182 -8.42 -24.71 3.11
CA ALA A 182 -8.67 -26.09 3.53
C ALA A 182 -10.16 -26.35 3.64
#